data_b88f7f91c428c1047320825c5f34e95d
#
_entry.id   b88f7f91c428c1047320825c5f34e95d
#
_cell.length_a   1.000
_cell.length_b   1.000
_cell.length_c   1.000
_cell.angle_alpha   90.00
_cell.angle_beta   90.00
_cell.angle_gamma   90.00
#
_symmetry.space_group_name_H-M   'P 1'
#
loop_
_entity.id
_entity.type
_entity.pdbx_description
1 polymer ?
#
loop_
_entity_poly.entity_id
_entity_poly.type
_entity_poly.pdbx_seq_one_letter_code
_entity_poly.pdbx_strand_id
1 'polypeptide(L)'
;MSAATLIATKPTGTGPFAKFAARPLVVALITLALITAARVNGRVDSDVAWQLWIAGRIHAGANLYTDIVETNPPLWFWMAVPVERLAALLDVRIESLLILAVGFITALSLAATDRLALHIEPIRRGLLLAYAAIVLAAMPWMHVGQREQIVLITTLPYAALVASRREERSVSALTAASIGVGAALGFALKQYFLLVPAILELWLLAGQRRGWRAIRPETLALVAVGISYAAAIAFIEPDFITRIVPLIRLAYGVFGAPGIQYLFGPFAIVGLLLLGALSLRFRVLAGRSTPIASAMAVAAVAFALVYFIQFKGWPYHTIPLIGCASIALASLLAEGKETPPWLRVFAHALFILPLVLSAEEELNPALPSPDLLNAVSGLRAGESVAFLTTETAIPWSVTLQGHYRYASRYNGFWMMRAIIRNEHSPNPDPRLTALGRQIASDTARDFACIPPQRIIVTRPRPGESTFDTLPFFLRDRSFASLLSHYRVRSRTSLETYELASPFPAASSGCRKGV
;
A
#
# COMPACT_ATOMS: atom_id res chain seq x y z
N MET A 1 -41.14 41.68 -38.47
CA MET A 1 -41.31 40.36 -39.07
C MET A 1 -39.95 39.94 -39.67
N SER A 2 -39.26 39.01 -39.09
CA SER A 2 -38.49 37.96 -39.76
C SER A 2 -37.92 37.08 -38.66
N ALA A 3 -38.41 35.87 -38.58
CA ALA A 3 -37.96 34.84 -37.66
C ALA A 3 -36.68 34.21 -38.24
N ALA A 4 -35.53 34.43 -37.62
CA ALA A 4 -34.33 33.69 -37.90
C ALA A 4 -34.36 32.38 -37.08
N THR A 5 -34.75 31.30 -37.71
CA THR A 5 -34.70 29.93 -37.20
C THR A 5 -33.22 29.51 -37.04
N LEU A 6 -32.70 29.57 -35.84
CA LEU A 6 -31.39 28.98 -35.50
C LEU A 6 -31.53 27.46 -35.59
N ILE A 7 -31.08 26.90 -36.72
CA ILE A 7 -30.88 25.46 -36.91
C ILE A 7 -29.76 25.03 -35.98
N ALA A 8 -30.13 24.40 -34.87
CA ALA A 8 -29.19 23.69 -34.03
C ALA A 8 -28.66 22.46 -34.80
N THR A 9 -27.51 22.58 -35.42
CA THR A 9 -26.81 21.45 -36.05
C THR A 9 -26.38 20.49 -34.96
N LYS A 10 -27.06 19.34 -34.89
CA LYS A 10 -26.53 18.15 -34.17
C LYS A 10 -25.13 17.82 -34.69
N PRO A 11 -24.13 17.64 -33.85
CA PRO A 11 -22.83 17.22 -34.31
C PRO A 11 -22.94 15.78 -34.85
N THR A 12 -22.95 15.61 -36.14
CA THR A 12 -22.90 14.32 -36.83
C THR A 12 -21.47 13.83 -36.92
N GLY A 13 -20.87 13.50 -35.79
CA GLY A 13 -19.58 12.80 -35.75
C GLY A 13 -19.77 11.30 -35.99
N THR A 14 -19.85 10.87 -37.26
CA THR A 14 -19.96 9.46 -37.66
C THR A 14 -18.60 8.79 -37.89
N GLY A 15 -17.50 9.45 -37.58
CA GLY A 15 -16.16 8.91 -37.75
C GLY A 15 -15.82 7.74 -36.79
N PRO A 16 -14.89 6.86 -37.17
CA PRO A 16 -14.49 5.73 -36.33
C PRO A 16 -13.98 6.16 -34.94
N PHE A 17 -13.34 7.31 -34.84
CA PHE A 17 -12.87 7.88 -33.58
C PHE A 17 -14.04 8.27 -32.64
N ALA A 18 -15.10 8.86 -33.17
CA ALA A 18 -16.28 9.21 -32.37
C ALA A 18 -17.01 7.96 -31.84
N LYS A 19 -17.09 6.89 -32.67
CA LYS A 19 -17.65 5.60 -32.25
C LYS A 19 -16.78 4.91 -31.17
N PHE A 20 -15.47 5.05 -31.22
CA PHE A 20 -14.55 4.55 -30.21
C PHE A 20 -14.66 5.32 -28.89
N ALA A 21 -14.64 6.65 -28.95
CA ALA A 21 -14.79 7.52 -27.79
C ALA A 21 -16.17 7.34 -27.07
N ALA A 22 -17.16 6.81 -27.79
CA ALA A 22 -18.46 6.46 -27.24
C ALA A 22 -18.48 5.12 -26.47
N ARG A 23 -17.32 4.46 -26.26
CA ARG A 23 -17.17 3.23 -25.48
C ARG A 23 -16.32 3.48 -24.23
N PRO A 24 -16.88 4.06 -23.15
CA PRO A 24 -16.15 4.53 -21.97
C PRO A 24 -15.21 3.51 -21.36
N LEU A 25 -15.71 2.32 -21.11
CA LEU A 25 -14.93 1.24 -20.48
C LEU A 25 -13.76 0.79 -21.39
N VAL A 26 -13.93 0.75 -22.70
CA VAL A 26 -12.86 0.36 -23.64
C VAL A 26 -11.70 1.37 -23.59
N VAL A 27 -11.99 2.66 -23.58
CA VAL A 27 -10.99 3.72 -23.45
C VAL A 27 -10.21 3.56 -22.12
N ALA A 28 -10.93 3.36 -21.03
CA ALA A 28 -10.31 3.17 -19.71
C ALA A 28 -9.44 1.91 -19.64
N LEU A 29 -9.91 0.79 -20.20
CA LEU A 29 -9.16 -0.47 -20.19
C LEU A 29 -7.91 -0.42 -21.07
N ILE A 30 -7.94 0.30 -22.19
CA ILE A 30 -6.75 0.53 -23.01
C ILE A 30 -5.75 1.40 -22.25
N THR A 31 -6.21 2.48 -21.62
CA THR A 31 -5.36 3.31 -20.76
C THR A 31 -4.69 2.48 -19.68
N LEU A 32 -5.46 1.66 -18.97
CA LEU A 32 -4.96 0.78 -17.94
C LEU A 32 -3.95 -0.24 -18.48
N ALA A 33 -4.24 -0.86 -19.62
CA ALA A 33 -3.36 -1.84 -20.25
C ALA A 33 -2.00 -1.23 -20.63
N LEU A 34 -1.99 -0.01 -21.17
CA LEU A 34 -0.76 0.72 -21.50
C LEU A 34 0.07 1.02 -20.25
N ILE A 35 -0.56 1.49 -19.15
CA ILE A 35 0.11 1.74 -17.89
C ILE A 35 0.68 0.44 -17.32
N THR A 36 -0.11 -0.63 -17.28
CA THR A 36 0.31 -1.93 -16.76
C THR A 36 1.47 -2.50 -17.58
N ALA A 37 1.40 -2.43 -18.91
CA ALA A 37 2.48 -2.88 -19.79
C ALA A 37 3.78 -2.07 -19.61
N ALA A 38 3.68 -0.76 -19.43
CA ALA A 38 4.85 0.09 -19.14
C ALA A 38 5.52 -0.25 -17.81
N ARG A 39 4.75 -0.79 -16.85
CA ARG A 39 5.22 -1.05 -15.47
C ARG A 39 5.54 -2.50 -15.17
N VAL A 40 5.13 -3.45 -15.99
CA VAL A 40 5.20 -4.90 -15.69
C VAL A 40 6.61 -5.38 -15.28
N ASN A 41 7.66 -4.71 -15.75
CA ASN A 41 9.05 -4.97 -15.37
C ASN A 41 9.60 -3.98 -14.33
N GLY A 42 8.73 -3.14 -13.77
CA GLY A 42 9.10 -2.14 -12.78
C GLY A 42 9.53 -2.75 -11.44
N ARG A 43 10.12 -1.91 -10.60
CA ARG A 43 10.44 -2.24 -9.22
C ARG A 43 9.23 -1.98 -8.33
N VAL A 44 9.22 -2.63 -7.18
CA VAL A 44 8.30 -2.35 -6.08
C VAL A 44 9.07 -1.73 -4.92
N ASP A 45 8.38 -1.02 -4.05
CA ASP A 45 9.01 -0.47 -2.86
C ASP A 45 9.47 -1.57 -1.87
N SER A 46 10.28 -1.17 -0.91
CA SER A 46 10.87 -2.07 0.09
C SER A 46 9.83 -2.78 0.95
N ASP A 47 8.72 -2.11 1.29
CA ASP A 47 7.65 -2.72 2.09
C ASP A 47 6.93 -3.80 1.29
N VAL A 48 6.63 -3.55 0.01
CA VAL A 48 6.03 -4.54 -0.88
C VAL A 48 7.01 -5.69 -1.15
N ALA A 49 8.30 -5.40 -1.35
CA ALA A 49 9.31 -6.44 -1.52
C ALA A 49 9.39 -7.38 -0.32
N TRP A 50 9.35 -6.84 0.92
CA TRP A 50 9.23 -7.64 2.13
C TRP A 50 7.97 -8.49 2.17
N GLN A 51 6.83 -7.91 1.81
CA GLN A 51 5.54 -8.61 1.80
C GLN A 51 5.51 -9.75 0.77
N LEU A 52 6.11 -9.56 -0.41
CA LEU A 52 6.26 -10.60 -1.43
C LEU A 52 7.18 -11.72 -0.95
N TRP A 53 8.29 -11.38 -0.30
CA TRP A 53 9.16 -12.38 0.32
C TRP A 53 8.40 -13.22 1.37
N ILE A 54 7.57 -12.59 2.22
CA ILE A 54 6.70 -13.31 3.16
C ILE A 54 5.78 -14.29 2.42
N ALA A 55 5.14 -13.87 1.33
CA ALA A 55 4.28 -14.74 0.54
C ALA A 55 5.03 -15.98 0.04
N GLY A 56 6.26 -15.81 -0.45
CA GLY A 56 7.16 -16.90 -0.84
C GLY A 56 7.50 -17.83 0.33
N ARG A 57 7.75 -17.28 1.51
CA ARG A 57 8.03 -18.06 2.72
C ARG A 57 6.81 -18.88 3.18
N ILE A 58 5.61 -18.27 3.16
CA ILE A 58 4.35 -18.99 3.45
C ILE A 58 4.12 -20.10 2.43
N HIS A 59 4.37 -19.85 1.14
CA HIS A 59 4.29 -20.87 0.10
C HIS A 59 5.25 -22.03 0.37
N ALA A 60 6.45 -21.74 0.87
CA ALA A 60 7.45 -22.74 1.27
C ALA A 60 7.14 -23.42 2.62
N GLY A 61 6.02 -23.12 3.27
CA GLY A 61 5.56 -23.75 4.51
C GLY A 61 6.00 -23.08 5.80
N ALA A 62 6.51 -21.83 5.76
CA ALA A 62 6.78 -21.05 6.96
C ALA A 62 5.47 -20.58 7.60
N ASN A 63 5.43 -20.56 8.94
CA ASN A 63 4.32 -20.04 9.70
C ASN A 63 4.47 -18.52 9.89
N LEU A 64 3.47 -17.77 9.46
CA LEU A 64 3.41 -16.34 9.72
C LEU A 64 3.33 -16.10 11.25
N TYR A 65 4.02 -15.05 11.72
CA TYR A 65 4.11 -14.63 13.13
C TYR A 65 4.96 -15.51 14.07
N THR A 66 5.38 -16.71 13.65
CA THR A 66 6.31 -17.53 14.40
C THR A 66 7.67 -17.66 13.72
N ASP A 67 7.66 -17.99 12.42
CA ASP A 67 8.89 -18.11 11.63
C ASP A 67 9.27 -16.77 10.95
N ILE A 68 8.31 -15.84 10.90
CA ILE A 68 8.43 -14.50 10.37
C ILE A 68 7.80 -13.52 11.37
N VAL A 69 8.52 -12.48 11.76
CA VAL A 69 8.01 -11.44 12.66
C VAL A 69 7.49 -10.27 11.84
N GLU A 70 6.16 -10.24 11.66
CA GLU A 70 5.46 -9.23 10.88
C GLU A 70 4.39 -8.53 11.72
N THR A 71 4.28 -7.21 11.60
CA THR A 71 3.36 -6.39 12.41
C THR A 71 1.98 -6.21 11.79
N ASN A 72 1.83 -6.46 10.51
CA ASN A 72 0.57 -6.28 9.79
C ASN A 72 -0.34 -7.50 9.89
N PRO A 73 -1.68 -7.32 9.86
CA PRO A 73 -2.64 -8.41 9.79
C PRO A 73 -2.48 -9.27 8.52
N PRO A 74 -2.94 -10.55 8.53
CA PRO A 74 -2.54 -11.54 7.55
C PRO A 74 -3.17 -11.39 6.15
N LEU A 75 -4.24 -10.61 5.98
CA LEU A 75 -5.04 -10.59 4.74
C LEU A 75 -4.21 -10.33 3.48
N TRP A 76 -3.31 -9.33 3.53
CA TRP A 76 -2.47 -9.02 2.38
C TRP A 76 -1.60 -10.21 1.96
N PHE A 77 -1.00 -10.89 2.93
CA PHE A 77 -0.13 -12.05 2.70
C PHE A 77 -0.94 -13.21 2.12
N TRP A 78 -2.13 -13.49 2.67
CA TRP A 78 -3.02 -14.52 2.12
C TRP A 78 -3.44 -14.23 0.68
N MET A 79 -3.66 -12.96 0.32
CA MET A 79 -3.95 -12.55 -1.05
C MET A 79 -2.71 -12.67 -1.96
N ALA A 80 -1.51 -12.51 -1.45
CA ALA A 80 -0.27 -12.58 -2.22
C ALA A 80 0.20 -14.03 -2.46
N VAL A 81 -0.12 -15.00 -1.59
CA VAL A 81 0.26 -16.41 -1.77
C VAL A 81 -0.22 -17.01 -3.11
N PRO A 82 -1.47 -16.82 -3.57
CA PRO A 82 -1.87 -17.25 -4.92
C PRO A 82 -1.05 -16.60 -6.05
N VAL A 83 -0.67 -15.33 -5.89
CA VAL A 83 0.16 -14.61 -6.85
C VAL A 83 1.55 -15.24 -6.89
N GLU A 84 2.13 -15.53 -5.72
CA GLU A 84 3.42 -16.21 -5.60
C GLU A 84 3.40 -17.61 -6.22
N ARG A 85 2.38 -18.42 -5.91
CA ARG A 85 2.23 -19.77 -6.49
C ARG A 85 2.14 -19.73 -8.01
N LEU A 86 1.42 -18.76 -8.55
CA LEU A 86 1.30 -18.59 -10.00
C LEU A 86 2.62 -18.09 -10.61
N ALA A 87 3.36 -17.19 -9.94
CA ALA A 87 4.67 -16.74 -10.37
C ALA A 87 5.67 -17.89 -10.43
N ALA A 88 5.71 -18.73 -9.38
CA ALA A 88 6.55 -19.92 -9.34
C ALA A 88 6.17 -20.96 -10.42
N LEU A 89 4.86 -21.16 -10.68
CA LEU A 89 4.38 -22.08 -11.70
C LEU A 89 4.76 -21.63 -13.12
N LEU A 90 4.70 -20.32 -13.38
CA LEU A 90 4.97 -19.73 -14.69
C LEU A 90 6.44 -19.36 -14.90
N ASP A 91 7.29 -19.52 -13.89
CA ASP A 91 8.69 -19.09 -13.86
C ASP A 91 8.87 -17.62 -14.26
N VAL A 92 8.03 -16.75 -13.65
CA VAL A 92 8.06 -15.30 -13.87
C VAL A 92 8.32 -14.56 -12.57
N ARG A 93 8.78 -13.32 -12.69
CA ARG A 93 9.00 -12.46 -11.52
C ARG A 93 7.68 -12.20 -10.78
N ILE A 94 7.70 -12.37 -9.47
CA ILE A 94 6.52 -12.15 -8.63
C ILE A 94 6.03 -10.70 -8.67
N GLU A 95 6.95 -9.72 -8.81
CA GLU A 95 6.60 -8.30 -8.94
C GLU A 95 5.78 -8.05 -10.21
N SER A 96 6.18 -8.68 -11.33
CA SER A 96 5.45 -8.57 -12.61
C SER A 96 4.03 -9.10 -12.47
N LEU A 97 3.88 -10.24 -11.80
CA LEU A 97 2.56 -10.85 -11.60
C LEU A 97 1.71 -10.06 -10.60
N LEU A 98 2.31 -9.46 -9.57
CA LEU A 98 1.61 -8.52 -8.68
C LEU A 98 1.07 -7.32 -9.45
N ILE A 99 1.88 -6.71 -10.34
CA ILE A 99 1.47 -5.57 -11.17
C ILE A 99 0.28 -5.96 -12.07
N LEU A 100 0.32 -7.15 -12.68
CA LEU A 100 -0.79 -7.67 -13.48
C LEU A 100 -2.05 -7.92 -12.61
N ALA A 101 -1.90 -8.47 -11.42
CA ALA A 101 -3.00 -8.69 -10.49
C ALA A 101 -3.65 -7.35 -10.04
N VAL A 102 -2.84 -6.34 -9.73
CA VAL A 102 -3.31 -4.98 -9.43
C VAL A 102 -4.02 -4.37 -10.65
N GLY A 103 -3.47 -4.55 -11.85
CA GLY A 103 -4.14 -4.14 -13.10
C GLY A 103 -5.51 -4.82 -13.26
N PHE A 104 -5.60 -6.12 -12.97
CA PHE A 104 -6.84 -6.88 -13.06
C PHE A 104 -7.91 -6.39 -12.07
N ILE A 105 -7.58 -6.20 -10.78
CA ILE A 105 -8.55 -5.67 -9.81
C ILE A 105 -8.94 -4.23 -10.14
N THR A 106 -8.05 -3.44 -10.72
CA THR A 106 -8.35 -2.09 -11.21
C THR A 106 -9.34 -2.15 -12.38
N ALA A 107 -9.17 -3.08 -13.32
CA ALA A 107 -10.13 -3.27 -14.42
C ALA A 107 -11.53 -3.64 -13.91
N LEU A 108 -11.62 -4.52 -12.90
CA LEU A 108 -12.89 -4.87 -12.26
C LEU A 108 -13.54 -3.66 -11.58
N SER A 109 -12.74 -2.84 -10.89
CA SER A 109 -13.19 -1.60 -10.24
C SER A 109 -13.75 -0.60 -11.25
N LEU A 110 -13.05 -0.38 -12.37
CA LEU A 110 -13.49 0.50 -13.44
C LEU A 110 -14.78 -0.02 -14.11
N ALA A 111 -14.88 -1.33 -14.36
CA ALA A 111 -16.08 -1.94 -14.94
C ALA A 111 -17.30 -1.83 -14.01
N ALA A 112 -17.12 -2.01 -12.71
CA ALA A 112 -18.18 -1.82 -11.72
C ALA A 112 -18.62 -0.33 -11.67
N THR A 113 -17.65 0.58 -11.70
CA THR A 113 -17.92 2.03 -11.70
C THR A 113 -18.63 2.49 -12.97
N ASP A 114 -18.23 1.98 -14.14
CA ASP A 114 -18.90 2.29 -15.42
C ASP A 114 -20.41 1.98 -15.36
N ARG A 115 -20.78 0.81 -14.80
CA ARG A 115 -22.19 0.42 -14.62
C ARG A 115 -22.99 1.35 -13.71
N LEU A 116 -22.33 1.97 -12.74
CA LEU A 116 -22.95 2.91 -11.79
C LEU A 116 -22.96 4.35 -12.30
N ALA A 117 -22.14 4.67 -13.30
CA ALA A 117 -21.96 5.99 -13.88
C ALA A 117 -22.74 6.23 -15.19
N LEU A 118 -23.76 5.41 -15.51
CA LEU A 118 -24.53 5.49 -16.76
C LEU A 118 -25.29 6.80 -16.95
N HIS A 119 -25.51 7.58 -15.90
CA HIS A 119 -26.10 8.90 -15.95
C HIS A 119 -25.16 9.98 -16.52
N ILE A 120 -23.86 9.67 -16.61
CA ILE A 120 -22.85 10.56 -17.22
C ILE A 120 -22.81 10.29 -18.73
N GLU A 121 -22.73 11.37 -19.51
CA GLU A 121 -22.60 11.29 -20.97
C GLU A 121 -21.38 10.43 -21.38
N PRO A 122 -21.48 9.55 -22.40
CA PRO A 122 -20.48 8.53 -22.71
C PRO A 122 -19.04 9.05 -22.84
N ILE A 123 -18.81 10.16 -23.55
CA ILE A 123 -17.46 10.71 -23.75
C ILE A 123 -16.88 11.19 -22.41
N ARG A 124 -17.64 11.92 -21.62
CA ARG A 124 -17.23 12.41 -20.29
C ARG A 124 -16.97 11.26 -19.34
N ARG A 125 -17.81 10.22 -19.39
CA ARG A 125 -17.62 8.98 -18.62
C ARG A 125 -16.36 8.25 -19.03
N GLY A 126 -16.05 8.18 -20.33
CA GLY A 126 -14.81 7.61 -20.84
C GLY A 126 -13.58 8.35 -20.33
N LEU A 127 -13.61 9.68 -20.35
CA LEU A 127 -12.52 10.51 -19.82
C LEU A 127 -12.36 10.35 -18.30
N LEU A 128 -13.46 10.30 -17.55
CA LEU A 128 -13.45 10.06 -16.11
C LEU A 128 -12.82 8.70 -15.77
N LEU A 129 -13.26 7.64 -16.46
CA LEU A 129 -12.75 6.29 -16.20
C LEU A 129 -11.30 6.11 -16.65
N ALA A 130 -10.89 6.73 -17.76
CA ALA A 130 -9.49 6.73 -18.19
C ALA A 130 -8.60 7.48 -17.19
N TYR A 131 -9.08 8.61 -16.68
CA TYR A 131 -8.36 9.30 -15.63
C TYR A 131 -8.31 8.50 -14.33
N ALA A 132 -9.43 7.87 -13.94
CA ALA A 132 -9.43 6.98 -12.78
C ALA A 132 -8.42 5.83 -12.97
N ALA A 133 -8.28 5.27 -14.18
CA ALA A 133 -7.23 4.27 -14.48
C ALA A 133 -5.82 4.82 -14.22
N ILE A 134 -5.54 6.05 -14.62
CA ILE A 134 -4.25 6.72 -14.35
C ILE A 134 -4.04 6.89 -12.85
N VAL A 135 -5.03 7.42 -12.12
CA VAL A 135 -4.93 7.64 -10.68
C VAL A 135 -4.76 6.32 -9.91
N LEU A 136 -5.47 5.27 -10.31
CA LEU A 136 -5.43 3.98 -9.63
C LEU A 136 -4.17 3.16 -9.93
N ALA A 137 -3.61 3.28 -11.14
CA ALA A 137 -2.52 2.43 -11.60
C ALA A 137 -1.18 3.15 -11.78
N ALA A 138 -1.17 4.44 -12.20
CA ALA A 138 0.06 5.19 -12.42
C ALA A 138 0.47 6.02 -11.18
N MET A 139 -0.46 6.69 -10.52
CA MET A 139 -0.15 7.56 -9.39
C MET A 139 0.56 6.85 -8.22
N PRO A 140 0.23 5.61 -7.80
CA PRO A 140 0.93 4.94 -6.72
C PRO A 140 2.37 4.55 -7.02
N TRP A 141 2.75 4.53 -8.25
CA TRP A 141 4.06 4.29 -8.85
C TRP A 141 4.94 3.26 -8.11
N MET A 142 5.94 3.68 -7.30
CA MET A 142 6.79 2.75 -6.53
C MET A 142 6.00 1.92 -5.51
N HIS A 143 4.86 2.43 -5.06
CA HIS A 143 4.00 1.81 -4.04
C HIS A 143 2.94 0.87 -4.63
N VAL A 144 3.19 0.32 -5.86
CA VAL A 144 2.28 -0.63 -6.48
C VAL A 144 2.09 -1.87 -5.60
N GLY A 145 0.84 -2.25 -5.38
CA GLY A 145 0.48 -3.37 -4.49
C GLY A 145 0.40 -3.02 -3.01
N GLN A 146 0.72 -1.79 -2.60
CA GLN A 146 0.49 -1.35 -1.22
C GLN A 146 -1.01 -1.40 -0.87
N ARG A 147 -1.27 -1.63 0.41
CA ARG A 147 -2.63 -1.68 0.96
C ARG A 147 -3.43 -0.42 0.67
N GLU A 148 -2.76 0.72 0.67
CA GLU A 148 -3.31 2.03 0.34
C GLU A 148 -3.79 2.12 -1.11
N GLN A 149 -3.08 1.52 -2.05
CA GLN A 149 -3.53 1.44 -3.44
C GLN A 149 -4.73 0.49 -3.57
N ILE A 150 -4.67 -0.67 -2.94
CA ILE A 150 -5.75 -1.67 -3.03
C ILE A 150 -7.05 -1.11 -2.44
N VAL A 151 -6.98 -0.43 -1.29
CA VAL A 151 -8.17 0.19 -0.70
C VAL A 151 -8.71 1.33 -1.56
N LEU A 152 -7.85 2.13 -2.21
CA LEU A 152 -8.29 3.16 -3.15
C LEU A 152 -9.03 2.55 -4.35
N ILE A 153 -8.49 1.47 -4.95
CA ILE A 153 -9.10 0.75 -6.07
C ILE A 153 -10.50 0.25 -5.69
N THR A 154 -10.66 -0.34 -4.51
CA THR A 154 -11.94 -0.90 -4.06
C THR A 154 -12.92 0.15 -3.55
N THR A 155 -12.43 1.30 -3.10
CA THR A 155 -13.26 2.44 -2.65
C THR A 155 -14.01 3.08 -3.81
N LEU A 156 -13.44 3.15 -5.01
CA LEU A 156 -14.08 3.82 -6.16
C LEU A 156 -15.47 3.24 -6.49
N PRO A 157 -15.65 1.94 -6.77
CA PRO A 157 -16.97 1.38 -7.04
C PRO A 157 -17.89 1.42 -5.81
N TYR A 158 -17.35 1.31 -4.60
CA TYR A 158 -18.14 1.39 -3.38
C TYR A 158 -18.71 2.81 -3.17
N ALA A 159 -17.91 3.85 -3.35
CA ALA A 159 -18.36 5.25 -3.30
C ALA A 159 -19.39 5.55 -4.38
N ALA A 160 -19.21 5.02 -5.61
CA ALA A 160 -20.20 5.15 -6.69
C ALA A 160 -21.52 4.41 -6.36
N LEU A 161 -21.45 3.27 -5.66
CA LEU A 161 -22.64 2.56 -5.16
C LEU A 161 -23.37 3.37 -4.09
N VAL A 162 -22.65 3.91 -3.11
CA VAL A 162 -23.22 4.78 -2.06
C VAL A 162 -23.84 6.04 -2.68
N ALA A 163 -23.19 6.64 -3.69
CA ALA A 163 -23.76 7.74 -4.48
C ALA A 163 -25.06 7.33 -5.17
N SER A 164 -25.12 6.15 -5.77
CA SER A 164 -26.33 5.61 -6.40
C SER A 164 -27.46 5.41 -5.38
N ARG A 165 -27.14 4.91 -4.18
CA ARG A 165 -28.11 4.79 -3.09
C ARG A 165 -28.66 6.15 -2.65
N ARG A 166 -27.78 7.14 -2.55
CA ARG A 166 -28.19 8.50 -2.16
C ARG A 166 -29.15 9.14 -3.16
N GLU A 167 -29.00 8.81 -4.45
CA GLU A 167 -29.88 9.25 -5.54
C GLU A 167 -31.07 8.29 -5.75
N GLU A 168 -31.29 7.35 -4.83
CA GLU A 168 -32.38 6.34 -4.89
C GLU A 168 -32.37 5.50 -6.18
N ARG A 169 -31.20 5.42 -6.86
CA ARG A 169 -31.07 4.61 -8.08
C ARG A 169 -31.02 3.12 -7.73
N SER A 170 -31.79 2.33 -8.46
CA SER A 170 -31.79 0.89 -8.28
C SER A 170 -30.47 0.26 -8.75
N VAL A 171 -29.91 -0.61 -7.93
CA VAL A 171 -28.74 -1.43 -8.27
C VAL A 171 -29.07 -2.88 -7.91
N SER A 172 -28.77 -3.82 -8.80
CA SER A 172 -29.05 -5.23 -8.55
C SER A 172 -28.36 -5.72 -7.28
N ALA A 173 -29.01 -6.64 -6.56
CA ALA A 173 -28.48 -7.17 -5.31
C ALA A 173 -27.12 -7.86 -5.53
N LEU A 174 -26.94 -8.57 -6.64
CA LEU A 174 -25.67 -9.23 -6.98
C LEU A 174 -24.55 -8.20 -7.20
N THR A 175 -24.80 -7.15 -7.98
CA THR A 175 -23.81 -6.08 -8.22
C THR A 175 -23.45 -5.38 -6.90
N ALA A 176 -24.44 -5.04 -6.09
CA ALA A 176 -24.21 -4.38 -4.80
C ALA A 176 -23.42 -5.28 -3.83
N ALA A 177 -23.77 -6.55 -3.72
CA ALA A 177 -23.03 -7.51 -2.89
C ALA A 177 -21.59 -7.73 -3.37
N SER A 178 -21.37 -7.88 -4.69
CA SER A 178 -20.03 -8.05 -5.26
C SER A 178 -19.13 -6.83 -4.98
N ILE A 179 -19.67 -5.62 -5.13
CA ILE A 179 -18.96 -4.39 -4.76
C ILE A 179 -18.69 -4.36 -3.25
N GLY A 180 -19.67 -4.77 -2.43
CA GLY A 180 -19.52 -4.87 -0.98
C GLY A 180 -18.40 -5.82 -0.57
N VAL A 181 -18.30 -7.00 -1.19
CA VAL A 181 -17.19 -7.97 -0.95
C VAL A 181 -15.84 -7.36 -1.31
N GLY A 182 -15.71 -6.77 -2.52
CA GLY A 182 -14.46 -6.13 -2.94
C GLY A 182 -14.04 -4.98 -2.00
N ALA A 183 -14.99 -4.14 -1.60
CA ALA A 183 -14.76 -3.05 -0.64
C ALA A 183 -14.36 -3.58 0.74
N ALA A 184 -15.02 -4.64 1.23
CA ALA A 184 -14.70 -5.27 2.50
C ALA A 184 -13.25 -5.79 2.55
N LEU A 185 -12.79 -6.45 1.49
CA LEU A 185 -11.40 -6.91 1.36
C LEU A 185 -10.42 -5.73 1.41
N GLY A 186 -10.71 -4.63 0.71
CA GLY A 186 -9.88 -3.43 0.76
C GLY A 186 -9.85 -2.79 2.16
N PHE A 187 -11.02 -2.61 2.80
CA PHE A 187 -11.11 -2.00 4.12
C PHE A 187 -10.53 -2.88 5.25
N ALA A 188 -10.52 -4.21 5.07
CA ALA A 188 -9.95 -5.14 6.04
C ALA A 188 -8.41 -5.18 6.03
N LEU A 189 -7.73 -4.59 5.04
CA LEU A 189 -6.26 -4.56 4.96
C LEU A 189 -5.60 -3.79 6.10
N LYS A 190 -6.27 -2.77 6.64
CA LYS A 190 -5.87 -2.06 7.85
C LYS A 190 -7.10 -1.65 8.66
N GLN A 191 -7.04 -1.79 9.97
CA GLN A 191 -8.15 -1.44 10.87
C GLN A 191 -8.62 0.02 10.72
N TYR A 192 -7.72 0.94 10.41
CA TYR A 192 -8.04 2.36 10.21
C TYR A 192 -8.94 2.60 9.00
N PHE A 193 -8.89 1.74 7.99
CA PHE A 193 -9.70 1.88 6.77
C PHE A 193 -11.19 1.66 7.01
N LEU A 194 -11.58 1.02 8.13
CA LEU A 194 -12.99 0.88 8.52
C LEU A 194 -13.70 2.22 8.78
N LEU A 195 -12.93 3.29 9.00
CA LEU A 195 -13.50 4.64 9.11
C LEU A 195 -14.15 5.12 7.81
N VAL A 196 -13.64 4.64 6.66
CA VAL A 196 -14.12 5.07 5.33
C VAL A 196 -15.56 4.64 5.07
N PRO A 197 -15.93 3.34 5.13
CA PRO A 197 -17.32 2.95 5.00
C PRO A 197 -18.21 3.54 6.09
N ALA A 198 -17.72 3.70 7.33
CA ALA A 198 -18.50 4.34 8.38
C ALA A 198 -18.88 5.80 8.05
N ILE A 199 -17.93 6.60 7.57
CA ILE A 199 -18.18 7.99 7.19
C ILE A 199 -19.09 8.07 5.96
N LEU A 200 -18.90 7.19 4.96
CA LEU A 200 -19.79 7.12 3.79
C LEU A 200 -21.22 6.74 4.18
N GLU A 201 -21.40 5.83 5.14
CA GLU A 201 -22.73 5.47 5.66
C GLU A 201 -23.37 6.63 6.44
N LEU A 202 -22.61 7.36 7.26
CA LEU A 202 -23.10 8.55 7.95
C LEU A 202 -23.51 9.63 6.95
N TRP A 203 -22.75 9.83 5.87
CA TRP A 203 -23.09 10.73 4.80
C TRP A 203 -24.36 10.32 4.07
N LEU A 204 -24.56 9.02 3.81
CA LEU A 204 -25.78 8.48 3.21
C LEU A 204 -26.98 8.68 4.15
N LEU A 205 -26.84 8.33 5.43
CA LEU A 205 -27.86 8.51 6.46
C LEU A 205 -28.30 9.99 6.56
N ALA A 206 -27.34 10.93 6.58
CA ALA A 206 -27.62 12.36 6.64
C ALA A 206 -28.43 12.86 5.42
N GLY A 207 -28.25 12.22 4.24
CA GLY A 207 -28.98 12.58 3.03
C GLY A 207 -30.36 11.96 2.89
N GLN A 208 -30.51 10.70 3.32
CA GLN A 208 -31.76 9.94 3.14
C GLN A 208 -32.66 9.91 4.38
N ARG A 209 -32.09 10.18 5.59
CA ARG A 209 -32.83 10.17 6.86
C ARG A 209 -33.83 9.01 7.01
N ARG A 210 -35.13 9.21 6.62
CA ARG A 210 -36.19 8.20 6.75
C ARG A 210 -36.11 7.07 5.71
N GLY A 211 -35.46 7.28 4.57
CA GLY A 211 -35.28 6.28 3.51
C GLY A 211 -34.06 5.38 3.72
N TRP A 212 -33.18 5.71 4.66
CA TRP A 212 -31.97 4.93 4.92
C TRP A 212 -32.29 3.55 5.53
N ARG A 213 -31.64 2.54 5.02
CA ARG A 213 -31.75 1.15 5.53
C ARG A 213 -30.36 0.63 5.85
N ALA A 214 -30.16 0.07 7.04
CA ALA A 214 -28.91 -0.56 7.44
C ALA A 214 -28.67 -1.87 6.70
N ILE A 215 -29.74 -2.65 6.49
CA ILE A 215 -29.65 -3.99 5.87
C ILE A 215 -29.81 -3.83 4.36
N ARG A 216 -28.67 -3.91 3.65
CA ARG A 216 -28.56 -3.87 2.19
C ARG A 216 -27.55 -4.92 1.74
N PRO A 217 -27.60 -5.41 0.48
CA PRO A 217 -26.66 -6.44 -0.01
C PRO A 217 -25.18 -6.07 0.22
N GLU A 218 -24.79 -4.82 -0.02
CA GLU A 218 -23.44 -4.33 0.18
C GLU A 218 -23.04 -4.28 1.66
N THR A 219 -23.92 -3.86 2.57
CA THR A 219 -23.61 -3.81 4.01
C THR A 219 -23.56 -5.21 4.62
N LEU A 220 -24.44 -6.12 4.19
CA LEU A 220 -24.36 -7.53 4.59
C LEU A 220 -23.06 -8.17 4.12
N ALA A 221 -22.61 -7.88 2.89
CA ALA A 221 -21.34 -8.38 2.38
C ALA A 221 -20.14 -7.83 3.19
N LEU A 222 -20.14 -6.54 3.53
CA LEU A 222 -19.11 -5.92 4.39
C LEU A 222 -19.03 -6.63 5.75
N VAL A 223 -20.17 -6.83 6.41
CA VAL A 223 -20.24 -7.46 7.72
C VAL A 223 -19.84 -8.94 7.64
N ALA A 224 -20.33 -9.68 6.65
CA ALA A 224 -20.01 -11.10 6.48
C ALA A 224 -18.50 -11.32 6.25
N VAL A 225 -17.88 -10.55 5.35
CA VAL A 225 -16.43 -10.62 5.11
C VAL A 225 -15.65 -10.20 6.36
N GLY A 226 -16.08 -9.12 7.04
CA GLY A 226 -15.43 -8.66 8.26
C GLY A 226 -15.45 -9.70 9.39
N ILE A 227 -16.59 -10.32 9.64
CA ILE A 227 -16.72 -11.41 10.64
C ILE A 227 -15.90 -12.63 10.23
N SER A 228 -15.99 -13.06 8.96
CA SER A 228 -15.21 -14.21 8.46
C SER A 228 -13.71 -13.96 8.59
N TYR A 229 -13.25 -12.75 8.31
CA TYR A 229 -11.84 -12.38 8.44
C TYR A 229 -11.38 -12.35 9.91
N ALA A 230 -12.17 -11.76 10.81
CA ALA A 230 -11.87 -11.77 12.24
C ALA A 230 -11.80 -13.21 12.79
N ALA A 231 -12.74 -14.07 12.40
CA ALA A 231 -12.72 -15.48 12.75
C ALA A 231 -11.49 -16.19 12.17
N ALA A 232 -11.15 -15.93 10.90
CA ALA A 232 -9.95 -16.49 10.28
C ALA A 232 -8.67 -16.10 11.01
N ILE A 233 -8.51 -14.84 11.43
CA ILE A 233 -7.37 -14.44 12.28
C ILE A 233 -7.35 -15.24 13.58
N ALA A 234 -8.48 -15.36 14.26
CA ALA A 234 -8.55 -16.03 15.56
C ALA A 234 -8.22 -17.53 15.50
N PHE A 235 -8.62 -18.22 14.40
CA PHE A 235 -8.47 -19.66 14.27
C PHE A 235 -7.26 -20.09 13.43
N ILE A 236 -6.85 -19.30 12.44
CA ILE A 236 -5.75 -19.66 11.52
C ILE A 236 -4.44 -19.01 11.98
N GLU A 237 -4.50 -17.76 12.46
CA GLU A 237 -3.31 -16.99 12.86
C GLU A 237 -3.44 -16.46 14.31
N PRO A 238 -3.67 -17.33 15.31
CA PRO A 238 -3.83 -16.90 16.70
C PRO A 238 -2.60 -16.18 17.24
N ASP A 239 -1.42 -16.48 16.70
CA ASP A 239 -0.15 -15.82 17.06
C ASP A 239 -0.13 -14.33 16.72
N PHE A 240 -0.93 -13.87 15.76
CA PHE A 240 -1.10 -12.44 15.53
C PHE A 240 -1.65 -11.74 16.79
N ILE A 241 -2.68 -12.32 17.40
CA ILE A 241 -3.33 -11.74 18.60
C ILE A 241 -2.47 -11.93 19.84
N THR A 242 -1.89 -13.13 20.01
CA THR A 242 -1.22 -13.51 21.28
C THR A 242 0.24 -13.09 21.35
N ARG A 243 0.91 -12.88 20.21
CA ARG A 243 2.35 -12.54 20.15
C ARG A 243 2.59 -11.18 19.51
N ILE A 244 2.01 -10.91 18.33
CA ILE A 244 2.34 -9.71 17.56
C ILE A 244 1.66 -8.46 18.14
N VAL A 245 0.39 -8.53 18.52
CA VAL A 245 -0.30 -7.39 19.13
C VAL A 245 0.38 -6.94 20.43
N PRO A 246 0.78 -7.83 21.37
CA PRO A 246 1.59 -7.45 22.51
C PRO A 246 2.96 -6.85 22.15
N LEU A 247 3.66 -7.40 21.14
CA LEU A 247 4.93 -6.87 20.64
C LEU A 247 4.78 -5.44 20.11
N ILE A 248 3.74 -5.18 19.31
CA ILE A 248 3.44 -3.85 18.80
C ILE A 248 3.20 -2.87 19.95
N ARG A 249 2.37 -3.25 20.93
CA ARG A 249 2.10 -2.41 22.11
C ARG A 249 3.35 -2.10 22.92
N LEU A 250 4.28 -3.06 23.02
CA LEU A 250 5.51 -2.92 23.79
C LEU A 250 6.56 -2.07 23.07
N ALA A 251 6.78 -2.30 21.78
CA ALA A 251 7.94 -1.76 21.08
C ALA A 251 7.61 -0.70 20.01
N TYR A 252 6.40 -0.64 19.48
CA TYR A 252 6.07 0.22 18.33
C TYR A 252 5.92 1.71 18.69
N GLY A 253 5.66 2.01 19.98
CA GLY A 253 5.51 3.39 20.49
C GLY A 253 6.76 4.26 20.34
N VAL A 254 7.96 3.66 20.18
CA VAL A 254 9.21 4.40 19.91
C VAL A 254 9.32 5.00 18.52
N PHE A 255 8.52 4.55 17.56
CA PHE A 255 8.41 5.26 16.30
C PHE A 255 7.74 6.64 16.46
N GLY A 256 7.66 7.14 17.67
CA GLY A 256 7.34 8.49 18.08
C GLY A 256 6.33 9.21 17.18
N ALA A 257 5.60 10.14 17.68
CA ALA A 257 4.93 11.10 16.81
C ALA A 257 6.02 11.70 15.89
N PRO A 258 5.92 11.56 14.56
CA PRO A 258 6.79 12.32 13.68
C PRO A 258 6.63 13.78 14.08
N GLY A 259 7.70 14.56 14.02
CA GLY A 259 7.55 16.00 14.15
C GLY A 259 6.44 16.49 13.22
N ILE A 260 5.70 17.52 13.59
CA ILE A 260 4.55 18.02 12.83
C ILE A 260 4.90 18.27 11.35
N GLN A 261 6.17 18.58 11.05
CA GLN A 261 6.69 18.75 9.69
C GLN A 261 6.53 17.49 8.80
N TYR A 262 6.60 16.30 9.38
CA TYR A 262 6.42 15.07 8.63
C TYR A 262 4.96 14.78 8.31
N LEU A 263 4.03 15.22 9.16
CA LEU A 263 2.60 15.11 8.91
C LEU A 263 2.15 16.04 7.77
N PHE A 264 2.86 17.16 7.58
CA PHE A 264 2.61 18.12 6.51
C PHE A 264 3.68 18.08 5.43
N GLY A 265 4.18 16.90 5.12
CA GLY A 265 5.06 16.68 3.97
C GLY A 265 4.38 17.01 2.62
N PRO A 266 5.15 17.05 1.51
CA PRO A 266 4.64 17.52 0.21
C PRO A 266 3.36 16.80 -0.23
N PHE A 267 3.28 15.49 -0.09
CA PHE A 267 2.10 14.69 -0.47
C PHE A 267 0.86 15.02 0.39
N ALA A 268 1.03 15.25 1.69
CA ALA A 268 -0.07 15.64 2.55
C ALA A 268 -0.61 17.03 2.17
N ILE A 269 0.30 17.96 1.86
CA ILE A 269 -0.08 19.31 1.38
C ILE A 269 -0.87 19.22 0.09
N VAL A 270 -0.44 18.40 -0.87
CA VAL A 270 -1.18 18.17 -2.13
C VAL A 270 -2.59 17.65 -1.83
N GLY A 271 -2.72 16.66 -0.96
CA GLY A 271 -4.03 16.12 -0.56
C GLY A 271 -4.94 17.17 0.07
N LEU A 272 -4.41 18.00 0.96
CA LEU A 272 -5.15 19.09 1.61
C LEU A 272 -5.54 20.20 0.62
N LEU A 273 -4.66 20.55 -0.33
CA LEU A 273 -4.99 21.50 -1.40
C LEU A 273 -6.11 20.97 -2.30
N LEU A 274 -6.09 19.69 -2.66
CA LEU A 274 -7.18 19.06 -3.41
C LEU A 274 -8.49 19.09 -2.64
N LEU A 275 -8.48 18.81 -1.33
CA LEU A 275 -9.68 18.94 -0.49
C LEU A 275 -10.18 20.38 -0.40
N GLY A 276 -9.27 21.36 -0.30
CA GLY A 276 -9.60 22.77 -0.33
C GLY A 276 -10.28 23.19 -1.65
N ALA A 277 -9.72 22.75 -2.79
CA ALA A 277 -10.28 22.99 -4.11
C ALA A 277 -11.67 22.36 -4.28
N LEU A 278 -11.85 21.13 -3.78
CA LEU A 278 -13.15 20.46 -3.75
C LEU A 278 -14.18 21.22 -2.91
N SER A 279 -13.80 21.66 -1.71
CA SER A 279 -14.66 22.42 -0.81
C SER A 279 -15.13 23.73 -1.45
N LEU A 280 -14.20 24.47 -2.07
CA LEU A 280 -14.52 25.68 -2.82
C LEU A 280 -15.47 25.39 -3.98
N ARG A 281 -15.20 24.33 -4.73
CA ARG A 281 -15.99 23.93 -5.89
C ARG A 281 -17.42 23.53 -5.50
N PHE A 282 -17.60 22.77 -4.41
CA PHE A 282 -18.93 22.41 -3.91
C PHE A 282 -19.74 23.63 -3.47
N ARG A 283 -19.09 24.67 -2.90
CA ARG A 283 -19.76 25.95 -2.58
C ARG A 283 -20.26 26.66 -3.83
N VAL A 284 -19.45 26.69 -4.91
CA VAL A 284 -19.82 27.33 -6.19
C VAL A 284 -20.94 26.58 -6.92
N LEU A 285 -21.02 25.26 -6.74
CA LEU A 285 -22.03 24.39 -7.36
C LEU A 285 -23.21 24.08 -6.45
N ALA A 286 -23.39 24.83 -5.37
CA ALA A 286 -24.51 24.61 -4.45
C ALA A 286 -25.84 24.43 -5.21
N GLY A 287 -26.53 23.33 -4.95
CA GLY A 287 -27.80 22.97 -5.59
C GLY A 287 -27.72 22.07 -6.83
N ARG A 288 -26.53 21.70 -7.31
CA ARG A 288 -26.36 20.74 -8.43
C ARG A 288 -26.04 19.34 -7.91
N SER A 289 -26.69 18.32 -8.45
CA SER A 289 -26.40 16.94 -8.13
C SER A 289 -25.10 16.48 -8.84
N THR A 290 -24.11 16.10 -8.05
CA THR A 290 -22.85 15.50 -8.50
C THR A 290 -22.52 14.32 -7.57
N PRO A 291 -23.28 13.21 -7.69
CA PRO A 291 -23.30 12.18 -6.64
C PRO A 291 -21.99 11.45 -6.49
N ILE A 292 -21.32 11.05 -7.58
CA ILE A 292 -20.03 10.33 -7.52
C ILE A 292 -18.94 11.26 -6.97
N ALA A 293 -18.89 12.51 -7.46
CA ALA A 293 -17.94 13.50 -6.97
C ALA A 293 -18.10 13.73 -5.45
N SER A 294 -19.35 13.85 -4.98
CA SER A 294 -19.64 14.04 -3.56
C SER A 294 -19.22 12.84 -2.71
N ALA A 295 -19.52 11.61 -3.15
CA ALA A 295 -19.12 10.40 -2.43
C ALA A 295 -17.61 10.24 -2.37
N MET A 296 -16.89 10.50 -3.48
CA MET A 296 -15.43 10.46 -3.53
C MET A 296 -14.78 11.56 -2.67
N ALA A 297 -15.40 12.76 -2.60
CA ALA A 297 -14.93 13.82 -1.70
C ALA A 297 -15.09 13.44 -0.23
N VAL A 298 -16.21 12.80 0.13
CA VAL A 298 -16.43 12.25 1.48
C VAL A 298 -15.41 11.16 1.81
N ALA A 299 -15.13 10.26 0.87
CA ALA A 299 -14.09 9.25 1.02
C ALA A 299 -12.70 9.89 1.20
N ALA A 300 -12.39 10.97 0.46
CA ALA A 300 -11.13 11.71 0.61
C ALA A 300 -10.99 12.31 2.02
N VAL A 301 -12.06 12.91 2.56
CA VAL A 301 -12.09 13.40 3.95
C VAL A 301 -11.85 12.25 4.93
N ALA A 302 -12.51 11.10 4.72
CA ALA A 302 -12.32 9.93 5.56
C ALA A 302 -10.86 9.44 5.53
N PHE A 303 -10.21 9.40 4.37
CA PHE A 303 -8.79 9.04 4.26
C PHE A 303 -7.85 10.11 4.82
N ALA A 304 -8.20 11.39 4.79
CA ALA A 304 -7.46 12.42 5.51
C ALA A 304 -7.47 12.14 7.03
N LEU A 305 -8.64 11.81 7.59
CA LEU A 305 -8.74 11.41 8.99
C LEU A 305 -7.92 10.14 9.28
N VAL A 306 -7.98 9.13 8.42
CA VAL A 306 -7.16 7.91 8.51
C VAL A 306 -5.67 8.25 8.53
N TYR A 307 -5.21 9.15 7.65
CA TYR A 307 -3.82 9.60 7.61
C TYR A 307 -3.38 10.22 8.93
N PHE A 308 -4.15 11.17 9.45
CA PHE A 308 -3.84 11.84 10.72
C PHE A 308 -3.94 10.90 11.93
N ILE A 309 -4.91 9.99 11.98
CA ILE A 309 -5.05 9.00 13.06
C ILE A 309 -3.85 8.03 13.09
N GLN A 310 -3.34 7.60 11.92
CA GLN A 310 -2.14 6.76 11.86
C GLN A 310 -0.90 7.48 12.40
N PHE A 311 -0.84 8.79 12.27
CA PHE A 311 0.20 9.68 12.83
C PHE A 311 1.64 9.24 12.49
N LYS A 312 1.90 8.83 11.23
CA LYS A 312 3.21 8.34 10.78
C LYS A 312 3.91 9.27 9.79
N GLY A 313 3.16 10.04 9.02
CA GLY A 313 3.71 10.97 8.01
C GLY A 313 4.32 10.27 6.78
N TRP A 314 4.08 8.98 6.59
CA TRP A 314 4.63 8.25 5.44
C TRP A 314 3.92 8.63 4.14
N PRO A 315 4.67 8.90 3.05
CA PRO A 315 4.08 9.38 1.79
C PRO A 315 2.98 8.48 1.24
N TYR A 316 3.17 7.16 1.23
CA TYR A 316 2.18 6.23 0.67
C TYR A 316 0.85 6.21 1.45
N HIS A 317 0.82 6.64 2.72
CA HIS A 317 -0.44 6.79 3.47
C HIS A 317 -1.36 7.88 2.89
N THR A 318 -0.82 8.79 2.09
CA THR A 318 -1.60 9.85 1.43
C THR A 318 -2.25 9.41 0.11
N ILE A 319 -1.83 8.26 -0.45
CA ILE A 319 -2.33 7.75 -1.74
C ILE A 319 -3.86 7.71 -1.80
N PRO A 320 -4.60 7.15 -0.81
CA PRO A 320 -6.04 7.11 -0.89
C PRO A 320 -6.69 8.49 -0.80
N LEU A 321 -6.14 9.39 0.02
CA LEU A 321 -6.60 10.77 0.13
C LEU A 321 -6.47 11.49 -1.21
N ILE A 322 -5.26 11.50 -1.79
CA ILE A 322 -4.96 12.17 -3.05
C ILE A 322 -5.78 11.55 -4.19
N GLY A 323 -5.84 10.22 -4.24
CA GLY A 323 -6.57 9.50 -5.27
C GLY A 323 -8.07 9.77 -5.24
N CYS A 324 -8.70 9.69 -4.07
CA CYS A 324 -10.13 10.00 -3.91
C CYS A 324 -10.43 11.47 -4.23
N ALA A 325 -9.59 12.41 -3.78
CA ALA A 325 -9.77 13.83 -4.06
C ALA A 325 -9.60 14.14 -5.56
N SER A 326 -8.62 13.52 -6.23
CA SER A 326 -8.40 13.68 -7.67
C SER A 326 -9.56 13.11 -8.49
N ILE A 327 -10.07 11.91 -8.15
CA ILE A 327 -11.22 11.30 -8.82
C ILE A 327 -12.49 12.12 -8.54
N ALA A 328 -12.68 12.67 -7.33
CA ALA A 328 -13.79 13.55 -7.02
C ALA A 328 -13.78 14.81 -7.92
N LEU A 329 -12.60 15.40 -8.11
CA LEU A 329 -12.44 16.57 -8.97
C LEU A 329 -12.75 16.24 -10.44
N ALA A 330 -12.28 15.09 -10.94
CA ALA A 330 -12.59 14.59 -12.27
C ALA A 330 -14.09 14.31 -12.44
N SER A 331 -14.72 13.71 -11.43
CA SER A 331 -16.16 13.46 -11.44
C SER A 331 -16.97 14.77 -11.48
N LEU A 332 -16.55 15.81 -10.76
CA LEU A 332 -17.17 17.14 -10.84
C LEU A 332 -17.11 17.71 -12.25
N LEU A 333 -15.99 17.53 -12.97
CA LEU A 333 -15.86 17.98 -14.36
C LEU A 333 -16.71 17.14 -15.31
N ALA A 334 -16.88 15.84 -15.05
CA ALA A 334 -17.68 14.95 -15.87
C ALA A 334 -19.19 15.11 -15.64
N GLU A 335 -19.63 15.27 -14.39
CA GLU A 335 -21.03 15.44 -13.98
C GLU A 335 -21.52 16.90 -14.16
N GLY A 336 -20.61 17.88 -14.04
CA GLY A 336 -20.94 19.31 -14.12
C GLY A 336 -21.19 19.81 -15.54
N LYS A 337 -22.28 20.52 -15.76
CA LYS A 337 -22.64 21.08 -17.09
C LYS A 337 -21.89 22.37 -17.42
N GLU A 338 -21.57 23.20 -16.44
CA GLU A 338 -20.89 24.50 -16.63
C GLU A 338 -19.86 24.75 -15.52
N THR A 339 -18.63 25.03 -15.93
CA THR A 339 -17.56 25.38 -15.03
C THR A 339 -16.85 26.62 -15.54
N PRO A 340 -16.66 27.68 -14.73
CA PRO A 340 -15.90 28.85 -15.15
C PRO A 340 -14.52 28.46 -15.71
N PRO A 341 -14.05 29.11 -16.79
CA PRO A 341 -12.79 28.72 -17.45
C PRO A 341 -11.58 28.68 -16.49
N TRP A 342 -11.43 29.68 -15.64
CA TRP A 342 -10.32 29.77 -14.68
C TRP A 342 -10.33 28.62 -13.66
N LEU A 343 -11.51 28.19 -13.22
CA LEU A 343 -11.64 27.08 -12.29
C LEU A 343 -11.36 25.72 -12.97
N ARG A 344 -11.61 25.62 -14.28
CA ARG A 344 -11.19 24.46 -15.08
C ARG A 344 -9.67 24.37 -15.14
N VAL A 345 -8.98 25.48 -15.46
CA VAL A 345 -7.52 25.53 -15.52
C VAL A 345 -6.91 25.16 -14.16
N PHE A 346 -7.42 25.76 -13.08
CA PHE A 346 -6.93 25.45 -11.72
C PHE A 346 -7.18 23.99 -11.35
N ALA A 347 -8.36 23.44 -11.67
CA ALA A 347 -8.66 22.03 -11.45
C ALA A 347 -7.72 21.10 -12.24
N HIS A 348 -7.41 21.43 -13.51
CA HIS A 348 -6.48 20.64 -14.31
C HIS A 348 -5.04 20.69 -13.74
N ALA A 349 -4.59 21.87 -13.26
CA ALA A 349 -3.27 22.00 -12.63
C ALA A 349 -3.17 21.14 -11.35
N LEU A 350 -4.16 21.21 -10.46
CA LEU A 350 -4.23 20.37 -9.27
C LEU A 350 -4.39 18.88 -9.57
N PHE A 351 -4.97 18.55 -10.71
CA PHE A 351 -5.19 17.21 -11.20
C PHE A 351 -3.90 16.53 -11.68
N ILE A 352 -3.01 17.30 -12.31
CA ILE A 352 -1.73 16.83 -12.82
C ILE A 352 -0.69 16.72 -11.69
N LEU A 353 -0.76 17.57 -10.68
CA LEU A 353 0.24 17.64 -9.61
C LEU A 353 0.54 16.31 -8.91
N PRO A 354 -0.44 15.48 -8.50
CA PRO A 354 -0.15 14.16 -7.92
C PRO A 354 0.62 13.22 -8.86
N LEU A 355 0.34 13.32 -10.18
CA LEU A 355 1.03 12.50 -11.18
C LEU A 355 2.47 12.98 -11.39
N VAL A 356 2.70 14.29 -11.35
CA VAL A 356 4.06 14.88 -11.44
C VAL A 356 4.89 14.45 -10.24
N LEU A 357 4.34 14.55 -9.02
CA LEU A 357 5.06 14.14 -7.80
C LEU A 357 5.39 12.64 -7.81
N SER A 358 4.47 11.81 -8.30
CA SER A 358 4.72 10.38 -8.44
C SER A 358 5.76 10.05 -9.51
N ALA A 359 5.77 10.80 -10.62
CA ALA A 359 6.77 10.67 -11.67
C ALA A 359 8.16 11.11 -11.21
N GLU A 360 8.26 12.12 -10.33
CA GLU A 360 9.53 12.54 -9.74
C GLU A 360 10.16 11.44 -8.88
N GLU A 361 9.36 10.71 -8.09
CA GLU A 361 9.83 9.56 -7.33
C GLU A 361 10.37 8.43 -8.23
N GLU A 362 9.80 8.24 -9.41
CA GLU A 362 10.27 7.21 -10.34
C GLU A 362 11.53 7.64 -11.11
N LEU A 363 11.58 8.91 -11.52
CA LEU A 363 12.76 9.46 -12.22
C LEU A 363 13.96 9.52 -11.30
N ASN A 364 13.73 9.62 -9.99
CA ASN A 364 14.75 9.58 -8.95
C ASN A 364 14.50 8.44 -7.96
N PRO A 365 14.45 7.16 -8.44
CA PRO A 365 14.25 6.06 -7.52
C PRO A 365 15.38 6.10 -6.48
N ALA A 366 15.04 5.86 -5.22
CA ALA A 366 16.04 5.62 -4.19
C ALA A 366 16.81 4.34 -4.55
N LEU A 367 17.76 4.47 -5.46
CA LEU A 367 18.62 3.37 -5.87
C LEU A 367 19.41 2.90 -4.64
N PRO A 368 19.72 1.60 -4.53
CA PRO A 368 20.62 1.13 -3.51
C PRO A 368 21.92 1.94 -3.55
N SER A 369 22.38 2.38 -2.39
CA SER A 369 23.62 3.17 -2.34
C SER A 369 24.78 2.39 -2.98
N PRO A 370 25.80 3.07 -3.56
CA PRO A 370 26.99 2.39 -4.09
C PRO A 370 27.65 1.47 -3.06
N ASP A 371 27.65 1.86 -1.79
CA ASP A 371 28.17 1.03 -0.69
C ASP A 371 27.36 -0.27 -0.52
N LEU A 372 26.02 -0.19 -0.65
CA LEU A 372 25.16 -1.37 -0.54
C LEU A 372 25.33 -2.30 -1.75
N LEU A 373 25.43 -1.75 -2.96
CA LEU A 373 25.72 -2.54 -4.16
C LEU A 373 27.09 -3.23 -4.06
N ASN A 374 28.08 -2.53 -3.53
CA ASN A 374 29.40 -3.13 -3.26
C ASN A 374 29.34 -4.21 -2.18
N ALA A 375 28.57 -4.00 -1.11
CA ALA A 375 28.39 -4.98 -0.04
C ALA A 375 27.84 -6.32 -0.52
N VAL A 376 26.89 -6.30 -1.50
CA VAL A 376 26.32 -7.51 -2.09
C VAL A 376 27.05 -8.00 -3.35
N SER A 377 28.07 -7.26 -3.80
CA SER A 377 28.82 -7.61 -5.03
C SER A 377 29.45 -8.99 -4.94
N GLY A 378 29.35 -9.77 -6.03
CA GLY A 378 29.85 -11.14 -6.10
C GLY A 378 28.96 -12.20 -5.45
N LEU A 379 27.83 -11.84 -4.81
CA LEU A 379 26.81 -12.80 -4.40
C LEU A 379 26.06 -13.33 -5.62
N ARG A 380 25.74 -14.60 -5.61
CA ARG A 380 24.91 -15.28 -6.64
C ARG A 380 23.47 -15.37 -6.16
N ALA A 381 22.54 -15.51 -7.10
CA ALA A 381 21.16 -15.83 -6.79
C ALA A 381 21.09 -17.12 -5.92
N GLY A 382 20.25 -17.10 -4.89
CA GLY A 382 20.11 -18.20 -3.92
C GLY A 382 21.13 -18.18 -2.77
N GLU A 383 22.22 -17.38 -2.85
CA GLU A 383 23.12 -17.21 -1.71
C GLU A 383 22.47 -16.37 -0.61
N SER A 384 22.89 -16.65 0.64
CA SER A 384 22.26 -16.08 1.81
C SER A 384 22.88 -14.74 2.23
N VAL A 385 22.03 -13.81 2.64
CA VAL A 385 22.43 -12.49 3.13
C VAL A 385 21.67 -12.14 4.42
N ALA A 386 22.35 -11.45 5.32
CA ALA A 386 21.75 -10.91 6.53
C ALA A 386 22.08 -9.42 6.68
N PHE A 387 21.18 -8.69 7.28
CA PHE A 387 21.34 -7.26 7.55
C PHE A 387 21.13 -6.99 9.04
N LEU A 388 22.15 -6.45 9.70
CA LEU A 388 22.04 -5.91 11.05
C LEU A 388 21.79 -4.40 10.95
N THR A 389 20.55 -4.04 10.82
CA THR A 389 20.09 -2.65 10.61
C THR A 389 18.75 -2.40 11.30
N THR A 390 18.53 -1.18 11.75
CA THR A 390 17.21 -0.72 12.21
C THR A 390 16.34 -0.14 11.08
N GLU A 391 16.91 0.01 9.89
CA GLU A 391 16.24 0.55 8.70
C GLU A 391 15.66 -0.58 7.86
N THR A 392 14.34 -0.69 7.86
CA THR A 392 13.62 -1.80 7.19
C THR A 392 13.71 -1.77 5.67
N ALA A 393 14.00 -0.61 5.07
CA ALA A 393 14.08 -0.46 3.62
C ALA A 393 15.39 -1.03 3.02
N ILE A 394 16.50 -0.97 3.76
CA ILE A 394 17.83 -1.34 3.25
C ILE A 394 17.89 -2.79 2.74
N PRO A 395 17.43 -3.82 3.49
CA PRO A 395 17.48 -5.20 3.01
C PRO A 395 16.75 -5.40 1.69
N TRP A 396 15.59 -4.76 1.53
CA TRP A 396 14.65 -5.07 0.43
C TRP A 396 14.95 -4.31 -0.85
N SER A 397 15.80 -3.30 -0.79
CA SER A 397 16.29 -2.60 -1.99
C SER A 397 17.20 -3.49 -2.87
N VAL A 398 17.74 -4.59 -2.32
CA VAL A 398 18.65 -5.52 -3.05
C VAL A 398 18.24 -6.99 -2.95
N THR A 399 17.58 -7.42 -1.86
CA THR A 399 17.35 -8.85 -1.59
C THR A 399 16.44 -9.50 -2.62
N LEU A 400 15.29 -8.90 -2.91
CA LEU A 400 14.32 -9.45 -3.85
C LEU A 400 14.89 -9.47 -5.27
N GLN A 401 15.52 -8.38 -5.70
CA GLN A 401 16.07 -8.23 -7.04
C GLN A 401 17.30 -9.11 -7.29
N GLY A 402 18.13 -9.30 -6.26
CA GLY A 402 19.29 -10.20 -6.30
C GLY A 402 18.92 -11.67 -6.13
N HIS A 403 17.63 -11.97 -5.92
CA HIS A 403 17.16 -13.32 -5.58
C HIS A 403 17.94 -13.94 -4.44
N TYR A 404 18.35 -13.10 -3.44
CA TYR A 404 19.12 -13.57 -2.30
C TYR A 404 18.20 -14.21 -1.26
N ARG A 405 18.73 -15.20 -0.56
CA ARG A 405 18.07 -15.85 0.58
C ARG A 405 18.27 -14.99 1.82
N TYR A 406 17.22 -14.40 2.34
CA TYR A 406 17.30 -13.58 3.55
C TYR A 406 17.37 -14.44 4.81
N ALA A 407 18.42 -14.28 5.60
CA ALA A 407 18.74 -15.16 6.72
C ALA A 407 18.20 -14.68 8.08
N SER A 408 17.07 -13.97 8.11
CA SER A 408 16.46 -13.49 9.36
C SER A 408 14.94 -13.56 9.29
N ARG A 409 14.31 -13.81 10.44
CA ARG A 409 12.84 -13.71 10.59
C ARG A 409 12.34 -12.28 10.77
N TYR A 410 13.24 -11.31 10.97
CA TYR A 410 12.92 -9.91 11.27
C TYR A 410 13.10 -9.04 10.04
N ASN A 411 12.13 -8.17 9.75
CA ASN A 411 12.26 -7.10 8.74
C ASN A 411 13.14 -5.96 9.29
N GLY A 412 14.45 -6.11 9.24
CA GLY A 412 15.32 -5.23 10.01
C GLY A 412 15.05 -5.36 11.52
N PHE A 413 15.80 -4.68 12.32
CA PHE A 413 15.65 -4.73 13.78
C PHE A 413 15.00 -3.44 14.32
N TRP A 414 13.85 -3.07 13.80
CA TRP A 414 13.13 -1.85 14.17
C TRP A 414 12.84 -1.76 15.67
N MET A 415 12.65 -2.90 16.37
CA MET A 415 12.45 -2.97 17.81
C MET A 415 13.64 -2.49 18.62
N MET A 416 14.84 -2.52 18.05
CA MET A 416 16.09 -2.12 18.73
C MET A 416 16.06 -0.70 19.25
N ARG A 417 15.34 0.20 18.58
CA ARG A 417 15.15 1.59 19.06
C ARG A 417 14.47 1.63 20.44
N ALA A 418 13.48 0.76 20.66
CA ALA A 418 12.79 0.64 21.96
C ALA A 418 13.71 0.02 23.01
N ILE A 419 14.41 -1.05 22.64
CA ILE A 419 15.26 -1.83 23.52
C ILE A 419 16.44 -0.97 24.02
N ILE A 420 17.14 -0.29 23.12
CA ILE A 420 18.28 0.57 23.47
C ILE A 420 17.84 1.78 24.30
N ARG A 421 16.70 2.40 23.96
CA ARG A 421 16.13 3.47 24.79
C ARG A 421 15.80 2.97 26.20
N ASN A 422 15.29 1.75 26.32
CA ASN A 422 14.99 1.13 27.59
C ASN A 422 16.25 0.88 28.43
N GLU A 423 17.34 0.46 27.82
CA GLU A 423 18.65 0.24 28.51
C GLU A 423 19.19 1.52 29.14
N HIS A 424 18.90 2.70 28.55
CA HIS A 424 19.31 4.00 29.07
C HIS A 424 18.27 4.65 29.99
N SER A 425 17.15 3.95 30.25
CA SER A 425 16.10 4.45 31.17
C SER A 425 16.50 4.27 32.63
N PRO A 426 16.19 5.24 33.50
CA PRO A 426 16.36 5.07 34.95
C PRO A 426 15.53 3.89 35.52
N ASN A 427 14.41 3.58 34.88
CA ASN A 427 13.53 2.46 35.25
C ASN A 427 13.28 1.58 34.02
N PRO A 428 14.18 0.64 33.68
CA PRO A 428 14.04 -0.20 32.49
C PRO A 428 12.87 -1.18 32.63
N ASP A 429 12.03 -1.25 31.58
CA ASP A 429 10.97 -2.27 31.49
C ASP A 429 11.61 -3.66 31.29
N PRO A 430 11.40 -4.62 32.20
CA PRO A 430 11.99 -5.96 32.09
C PRO A 430 11.50 -6.73 30.87
N ARG A 431 10.31 -6.39 30.31
CA ARG A 431 9.78 -7.02 29.11
C ARG A 431 10.58 -6.63 27.86
N LEU A 432 11.01 -5.35 27.74
CA LEU A 432 11.89 -4.90 26.66
C LEU A 432 13.29 -5.52 26.77
N THR A 433 13.80 -5.66 27.99
CA THR A 433 15.07 -6.35 28.24
C THR A 433 14.99 -7.83 27.83
N ALA A 434 13.89 -8.51 28.17
CA ALA A 434 13.64 -9.90 27.76
C ALA A 434 13.51 -10.02 26.23
N LEU A 435 12.80 -9.10 25.58
CA LEU A 435 12.67 -9.02 24.14
C LEU A 435 14.04 -8.88 23.46
N GLY A 436 14.91 -8.03 24.01
CA GLY A 436 16.28 -7.86 23.49
C GLY A 436 17.06 -9.16 23.51
N ARG A 437 17.06 -9.89 24.62
CA ARG A 437 17.70 -11.21 24.72
C ARG A 437 17.11 -12.22 23.74
N GLN A 438 15.79 -12.24 23.57
CA GLN A 438 15.12 -13.11 22.61
C GLN A 438 15.58 -12.81 21.17
N ILE A 439 15.61 -11.53 20.76
CA ILE A 439 16.03 -11.12 19.41
C ILE A 439 17.48 -11.56 19.14
N ALA A 440 18.39 -11.37 20.10
CA ALA A 440 19.78 -11.80 19.93
C ALA A 440 19.89 -13.33 19.75
N SER A 441 19.23 -14.10 20.62
CA SER A 441 19.19 -15.56 20.55
C SER A 441 18.53 -16.07 19.26
N ASP A 442 17.40 -15.47 18.84
CA ASP A 442 16.71 -15.84 17.60
C ASP A 442 17.58 -15.55 16.37
N THR A 443 18.30 -14.40 16.36
CA THR A 443 19.21 -14.04 15.28
C THR A 443 20.39 -15.02 15.18
N ALA A 444 20.99 -15.40 16.31
CA ALA A 444 22.04 -16.41 16.34
C ALA A 444 21.53 -17.76 15.78
N ARG A 445 20.32 -18.17 16.16
CA ARG A 445 19.69 -19.39 15.65
C ARG A 445 19.40 -19.31 14.16
N ASP A 446 18.83 -18.20 13.67
CA ASP A 446 18.55 -18.00 12.26
C ASP A 446 19.83 -18.10 11.42
N PHE A 447 20.93 -17.50 11.88
CA PHE A 447 22.24 -17.56 11.21
C PHE A 447 22.88 -18.96 11.28
N ALA A 448 22.66 -19.70 12.35
CA ALA A 448 23.11 -21.11 12.42
C ALA A 448 22.34 -22.00 11.43
N CYS A 449 21.05 -21.70 11.20
CA CYS A 449 20.18 -22.44 10.27
C CYS A 449 20.40 -22.03 8.80
N ILE A 450 20.62 -20.76 8.54
CA ILE A 450 20.93 -20.20 7.22
C ILE A 450 22.21 -19.38 7.36
N PRO A 451 23.40 -19.99 7.29
CA PRO A 451 24.63 -19.24 7.37
C PRO A 451 24.72 -18.17 6.29
N PRO A 452 24.68 -16.86 6.64
CA PRO A 452 24.77 -15.82 5.64
C PRO A 452 26.14 -15.82 4.94
N GLN A 453 26.17 -15.79 3.61
CA GLN A 453 27.41 -15.53 2.88
C GLN A 453 27.92 -14.11 3.11
N ARG A 454 27.00 -13.19 3.39
CA ARG A 454 27.28 -11.79 3.75
C ARG A 454 26.44 -11.39 4.95
N ILE A 455 27.08 -10.73 5.92
CA ILE A 455 26.41 -9.97 6.97
C ILE A 455 26.73 -8.50 6.72
N ILE A 456 25.71 -7.69 6.55
CA ILE A 456 25.81 -6.25 6.27
C ILE A 456 25.30 -5.50 7.49
N VAL A 457 26.14 -4.65 8.06
CA VAL A 457 25.87 -3.89 9.28
C VAL A 457 25.81 -2.41 8.93
N THR A 458 24.72 -1.73 9.27
CA THR A 458 24.65 -0.28 9.17
C THR A 458 25.36 0.34 10.37
N ARG A 459 26.30 1.27 10.10
CA ARG A 459 26.99 2.03 11.12
C ARG A 459 26.36 3.41 11.30
N PRO A 460 26.21 3.88 12.54
CA PRO A 460 25.76 5.26 12.78
C PRO A 460 26.73 6.24 12.15
N ARG A 461 26.20 7.24 11.45
CA ARG A 461 27.00 8.39 11.02
C ARG A 461 27.01 9.44 12.14
N PRO A 462 28.06 10.24 12.24
CA PRO A 462 28.06 11.37 13.17
C PRO A 462 26.83 12.27 12.96
N GLY A 463 26.04 12.48 14.01
CA GLY A 463 24.81 13.26 13.97
C GLY A 463 23.54 12.51 13.55
N GLU A 464 23.62 11.26 13.14
CA GLU A 464 22.44 10.41 12.89
C GLU A 464 21.97 9.67 14.15
N SER A 465 20.66 9.55 14.31
CA SER A 465 20.03 8.78 15.39
C SER A 465 20.02 7.25 15.16
N THR A 466 20.85 6.75 14.24
CA THR A 466 20.98 5.33 13.95
C THR A 466 21.74 4.63 15.05
N PHE A 467 21.27 3.45 15.45
CA PHE A 467 21.90 2.68 16.51
C PHE A 467 22.91 1.70 15.91
N ASP A 468 24.10 1.63 16.53
CA ASP A 468 25.03 0.53 16.22
C ASP A 468 24.47 -0.78 16.79
N THR A 469 23.98 -1.62 15.90
CA THR A 469 23.34 -2.88 16.28
C THR A 469 24.36 -3.97 16.61
N LEU A 470 25.56 -3.93 16.05
CA LEU A 470 26.55 -5.00 16.20
C LEU A 470 27.02 -5.21 17.65
N PRO A 471 27.34 -4.16 18.44
CA PRO A 471 27.70 -4.34 19.85
C PRO A 471 26.60 -4.99 20.69
N PHE A 472 25.34 -4.76 20.34
CA PHE A 472 24.21 -5.40 21.01
C PHE A 472 24.23 -6.93 20.77
N PHE A 473 24.34 -7.37 19.51
CA PHE A 473 24.35 -8.78 19.17
C PHE A 473 25.61 -9.51 19.71
N LEU A 474 26.76 -8.83 19.78
CA LEU A 474 28.00 -9.39 20.33
C LEU A 474 27.91 -9.72 21.82
N ARG A 475 26.93 -9.22 22.56
CA ARG A 475 26.70 -9.61 23.96
C ARG A 475 26.15 -11.05 24.07
N ASP A 476 25.52 -11.57 23.03
CA ASP A 476 25.10 -12.97 22.96
C ASP A 476 26.30 -13.85 22.56
N ARG A 477 26.62 -14.81 23.42
CA ARG A 477 27.80 -15.68 23.21
C ARG A 477 27.68 -16.54 21.95
N SER A 478 26.47 -16.99 21.63
CA SER A 478 26.19 -17.79 20.44
C SER A 478 26.43 -16.98 19.18
N PHE A 479 25.89 -15.73 19.14
CA PHE A 479 26.11 -14.82 18.04
C PHE A 479 27.60 -14.44 17.88
N ALA A 480 28.28 -14.11 18.97
CA ALA A 480 29.72 -13.79 18.95
C ALA A 480 30.56 -14.94 18.42
N SER A 481 30.25 -16.18 18.83
CA SER A 481 30.90 -17.40 18.30
C SER A 481 30.62 -17.57 16.80
N LEU A 482 29.40 -17.34 16.33
CA LEU A 482 29.07 -17.40 14.90
C LEU A 482 29.84 -16.34 14.09
N LEU A 483 29.93 -15.12 14.60
CA LEU A 483 30.63 -14.04 13.90
C LEU A 483 32.13 -14.31 13.77
N SER A 484 32.74 -15.09 14.65
CA SER A 484 34.17 -15.49 14.54
C SER A 484 34.50 -16.29 13.27
N HIS A 485 33.49 -16.85 12.60
CA HIS A 485 33.64 -17.53 11.30
C HIS A 485 33.67 -16.57 10.10
N TYR A 486 33.50 -15.28 10.35
CA TYR A 486 33.46 -14.24 9.32
C TYR A 486 34.71 -13.37 9.37
N ARG A 487 35.11 -12.88 8.20
CA ARG A 487 36.14 -11.85 8.07
C ARG A 487 35.53 -10.55 7.58
N VAL A 488 36.09 -9.44 8.01
CA VAL A 488 35.71 -8.11 7.48
C VAL A 488 36.11 -8.05 6.01
N ARG A 489 35.15 -7.72 5.14
CA ARG A 489 35.37 -7.51 3.72
C ARG A 489 35.56 -6.00 3.40
N SER A 490 34.72 -5.15 3.97
CA SER A 490 34.79 -3.70 3.77
C SER A 490 34.26 -2.95 4.98
N ARG A 491 34.73 -1.70 5.12
CA ARG A 491 34.26 -0.72 6.12
C ARG A 491 34.08 0.60 5.41
N THR A 492 32.83 0.88 5.02
CA THR A 492 32.39 2.16 4.46
C THR A 492 31.28 2.74 5.35
N SER A 493 30.24 3.33 4.79
CA SER A 493 28.99 3.59 5.52
C SER A 493 28.29 2.30 5.99
N LEU A 494 28.66 1.17 5.37
CA LEU A 494 28.27 -0.19 5.75
C LEU A 494 29.51 -0.98 6.10
N GLU A 495 29.44 -1.75 7.20
CA GLU A 495 30.45 -2.73 7.50
C GLU A 495 29.98 -4.10 6.98
N THR A 496 30.79 -4.74 6.15
CA THR A 496 30.43 -6.00 5.49
C THR A 496 31.34 -7.12 5.97
N TYR A 497 30.73 -8.21 6.39
CA TYR A 497 31.40 -9.44 6.81
C TYR A 497 31.12 -10.53 5.78
N GLU A 498 32.13 -11.27 5.44
CA GLU A 498 32.09 -12.41 4.52
C GLU A 498 32.41 -13.71 5.27
N LEU A 499 31.64 -14.77 4.97
CA LEU A 499 31.89 -16.08 5.55
C LEU A 499 33.28 -16.61 5.12
N ALA A 500 34.16 -16.85 6.09
CA ALA A 500 35.55 -17.25 5.87
C ALA A 500 35.79 -18.74 6.11
N SER A 501 35.00 -19.36 6.99
CA SER A 501 35.08 -20.79 7.28
C SER A 501 33.71 -21.42 7.36
N PRO A 502 33.55 -22.70 6.93
CA PRO A 502 32.25 -23.37 7.01
C PRO A 502 31.69 -23.37 8.44
N PHE A 503 30.38 -23.23 8.55
CA PHE A 503 29.70 -23.45 9.81
C PHE A 503 29.74 -24.94 10.19
N PRO A 504 29.82 -25.28 11.50
CA PRO A 504 29.50 -26.62 11.95
C PRO A 504 28.07 -26.97 11.49
N ALA A 505 27.86 -28.20 11.05
CA ALA A 505 26.57 -28.68 10.58
C ALA A 505 25.44 -28.25 11.52
N ALA A 506 24.38 -27.67 10.99
CA ALA A 506 23.24 -27.19 11.76
C ALA A 506 22.76 -28.28 12.70
N SER A 507 22.74 -27.99 14.00
CA SER A 507 22.18 -28.88 15.00
C SER A 507 20.67 -29.08 14.70
N SER A 508 20.17 -30.27 14.95
CA SER A 508 18.76 -30.63 14.90
C SER A 508 17.90 -29.53 15.58
N GLY A 509 17.08 -28.81 14.84
CA GLY A 509 16.25 -27.75 15.39
C GLY A 509 15.95 -26.57 14.45
N CYS A 510 16.50 -26.58 13.23
CA CYS A 510 16.11 -25.63 12.20
C CYS A 510 14.68 -25.93 11.74
N ARG A 511 13.83 -24.91 11.75
CA ARG A 511 12.43 -25.05 11.34
C ARG A 511 12.32 -25.31 9.83
N LYS A 512 11.34 -26.09 9.41
CA LYS A 512 11.04 -26.32 8.00
C LYS A 512 10.74 -24.99 7.33
N GLY A 513 11.29 -24.77 6.14
CA GLY A 513 11.12 -23.55 5.38
C GLY A 513 12.16 -22.45 5.66
N VAL A 514 13.13 -22.68 6.55
CA VAL A 514 14.29 -21.79 6.77
C VAL A 514 15.41 -22.15 5.81
#